data_674ad7524df6c9f7f9f4526c8b05c7bd
#
_entry.id   674ad7524df6c9f7f9f4526c8b05c7bd
#
_cell.length_a   1.000
_cell.length_b   1.000
_cell.length_c   1.000
_cell.angle_alpha   90.00
_cell.angle_beta   90.00
_cell.angle_gamma   90.00
#
_symmetry.space_group_name_H-M   'P 1'
#
loop_
_entity.id
_entity.type
_entity.pdbx_description
1 polymer ?
#
loop_
_entity_poly.entity_id
_entity_poly.type
_entity_poly.pdbx_seq_one_letter_code
_entity_poly.pdbx_strand_id
1 'polypeptide(L)'
;MAPVIRALRNEPWVQVRVLATAQHRQMLDQVLDFFDIKPDIDMNIMRPNQTLAELTGRLLLQMDEVLESEDPDAVLVQGDTTTVMAVSLACFYRRIPIGHVEAGLRTWDVQNPFPEEANRVID
;
A
#
# COMPACT_ATOMS: atom_id res chain seq x y z
N MET A 1 -6.12 -4.71 -7.54
CA MET A 1 -6.06 -3.22 -7.66
C MET A 1 -6.18 -2.71 -9.10
N ALA A 2 -5.59 -3.32 -10.14
CA ALA A 2 -5.62 -2.79 -11.52
C ALA A 2 -7.03 -2.46 -12.07
N PRO A 3 -8.07 -3.30 -11.90
CA PRO A 3 -9.42 -2.96 -12.32
C PRO A 3 -9.99 -1.71 -11.61
N VAL A 4 -9.66 -1.56 -10.33
CA VAL A 4 -10.07 -0.39 -9.53
C VAL A 4 -9.41 0.89 -10.05
N ILE A 5 -8.10 0.85 -10.32
CA ILE A 5 -7.37 1.97 -10.91
C ILE A 5 -7.99 2.39 -12.26
N ARG A 6 -8.31 1.42 -13.12
CA ARG A 6 -8.95 1.70 -14.41
C ARG A 6 -10.33 2.33 -14.26
N ALA A 7 -11.15 1.79 -13.36
CA ALA A 7 -12.47 2.34 -13.10
C ALA A 7 -12.38 3.78 -12.59
N LEU A 8 -11.51 4.05 -11.62
CA LEU A 8 -11.33 5.40 -11.09
C LEU A 8 -10.78 6.39 -12.12
N ARG A 9 -9.87 5.96 -13.00
CA ARG A 9 -9.34 6.82 -14.08
C ARG A 9 -10.39 7.23 -15.10
N ASN A 10 -11.50 6.49 -15.19
CA ASN A 10 -12.62 6.84 -16.07
C ASN A 10 -13.58 7.86 -15.44
N GLU A 11 -13.44 8.15 -14.16
CA GLU A 11 -14.27 9.13 -13.47
C GLU A 11 -13.68 10.54 -13.63
N PRO A 12 -14.42 11.49 -14.25
CA PRO A 12 -13.86 12.81 -14.58
C PRO A 12 -13.53 13.70 -13.37
N TRP A 13 -14.05 13.35 -12.20
CA TRP A 13 -13.82 14.07 -10.94
C TRP A 13 -12.71 13.47 -10.08
N VAL A 14 -12.09 12.36 -10.54
CA VAL A 14 -11.03 11.65 -9.80
C VAL A 14 -9.68 11.83 -10.48
N GLN A 15 -8.69 12.27 -9.73
CA GLN A 15 -7.29 12.21 -10.13
C GLN A 15 -6.61 11.04 -9.41
N VAL A 16 -6.22 10.02 -10.17
CA VAL A 16 -5.57 8.81 -9.63
C VAL A 16 -4.06 8.95 -9.71
N ARG A 17 -3.41 8.77 -8.56
CA ARG A 17 -1.96 8.62 -8.44
C ARG A 17 -1.63 7.20 -7.98
N VAL A 18 -0.72 6.54 -8.66
CA VAL A 18 -0.32 5.17 -8.37
C VAL A 18 1.06 5.16 -7.74
N LEU A 19 1.14 4.65 -6.51
CA LEU A 19 2.38 4.47 -5.77
C LEU A 19 2.75 2.99 -5.75
N ALA A 20 3.99 2.68 -6.14
CA ALA A 20 4.59 1.36 -6.04
C ALA A 20 5.64 1.36 -4.93
N THR A 21 5.53 0.41 -4.00
CA THR A 21 6.53 0.23 -2.93
C THR A 21 7.68 -0.69 -3.34
N ALA A 22 7.48 -1.45 -4.43
CA ALA A 22 8.45 -2.38 -5.01
C ALA A 22 8.90 -3.49 -4.05
N GLN A 23 8.02 -3.95 -3.16
CA GLN A 23 8.32 -5.06 -2.25
C GLN A 23 8.65 -6.38 -3.00
N HIS A 24 8.01 -6.60 -4.18
CA HIS A 24 8.26 -7.74 -5.09
C HIS A 24 8.42 -7.21 -6.51
N ARG A 25 9.54 -6.52 -6.77
CA ARG A 25 9.73 -5.72 -7.98
C ARG A 25 9.43 -6.44 -9.28
N GLN A 26 10.04 -7.61 -9.52
CA GLN A 26 9.86 -8.32 -10.79
C GLN A 26 8.40 -8.71 -11.04
N MET A 27 7.71 -9.22 -10.02
CA MET A 27 6.31 -9.61 -10.14
C MET A 27 5.39 -8.39 -10.28
N LEU A 28 5.68 -7.31 -9.56
CA LEU A 28 4.95 -6.06 -9.66
C LEU A 28 5.08 -5.42 -11.04
N ASP A 29 6.30 -5.36 -11.59
CA ASP A 29 6.57 -4.79 -12.91
C ASP A 29 5.84 -5.57 -14.00
N GLN A 30 5.84 -6.91 -13.95
CA GLN A 30 5.09 -7.75 -14.89
C GLN A 30 3.57 -7.48 -14.85
N VAL A 31 3.01 -7.34 -13.66
CA VAL A 31 1.57 -7.05 -13.49
C VAL A 31 1.25 -5.63 -13.96
N LEU A 32 2.07 -4.67 -13.64
CA LEU A 32 1.89 -3.27 -14.07
C LEU A 32 1.97 -3.15 -15.60
N ASP A 33 2.95 -3.82 -16.23
CA ASP A 33 3.10 -3.85 -17.69
C ASP A 33 1.91 -4.54 -18.36
N PHE A 34 1.45 -5.68 -17.82
CA PHE A 34 0.30 -6.40 -18.36
C PHE A 34 -0.97 -5.54 -18.37
N PHE A 35 -1.17 -4.72 -17.36
CA PHE A 35 -2.33 -3.82 -17.25
C PHE A 35 -2.10 -2.42 -17.82
N ASP A 36 -0.92 -2.15 -18.39
CA ASP A 36 -0.52 -0.82 -18.88
C ASP A 36 -0.69 0.27 -17.81
N ILE A 37 -0.20 -0.03 -16.61
CA ILE A 37 -0.22 0.89 -15.47
C ILE A 37 1.21 1.32 -15.19
N LYS A 38 1.48 2.62 -15.29
CA LYS A 38 2.76 3.21 -14.86
C LYS A 38 2.59 3.81 -13.47
N PRO A 39 3.44 3.44 -12.49
CA PRO A 39 3.45 4.10 -11.20
C PRO A 39 3.89 5.56 -11.37
N ASP A 40 3.21 6.44 -10.67
CA ASP A 40 3.60 7.85 -10.58
C ASP A 40 4.73 8.06 -9.57
N ILE A 41 4.78 7.20 -8.55
CA ILE A 41 5.77 7.21 -7.48
C ILE A 41 6.29 5.79 -7.28
N ASP A 42 7.60 5.64 -7.25
CA ASP A 42 8.28 4.37 -6.96
C ASP A 42 9.20 4.56 -5.75
N MET A 43 8.82 3.96 -4.62
CA MET A 43 9.56 4.11 -3.36
C MET A 43 10.82 3.25 -3.29
N ASN A 44 10.86 2.12 -4.03
CA ASN A 44 11.98 1.18 -4.06
C ASN A 44 12.56 0.84 -2.68
N ILE A 45 11.69 0.42 -1.77
CA ILE A 45 11.98 0.26 -0.34
C ILE A 45 12.77 -0.98 0.03
N MET A 46 12.85 -1.97 -0.86
CA MET A 46 13.48 -3.26 -0.54
C MET A 46 14.99 -3.15 -0.44
N ARG A 47 15.54 -3.72 0.62
CA ARG A 47 16.97 -3.91 0.84
C ARG A 47 17.27 -5.34 1.27
N PRO A 48 18.46 -5.89 0.94
CA PRO A 48 18.84 -7.23 1.40
C PRO A 48 18.83 -7.32 2.93
N ASN A 49 18.34 -8.46 3.45
CA ASN A 49 18.38 -8.81 4.88
C ASN A 49 17.72 -7.81 5.83
N GLN A 50 16.78 -6.99 5.37
CA GLN A 50 16.04 -6.10 6.26
C GLN A 50 15.05 -6.88 7.13
N THR A 51 14.92 -6.47 8.39
CA THR A 51 13.90 -6.98 9.32
C THR A 51 12.53 -6.35 9.03
N LEU A 52 11.46 -6.95 9.57
CA LEU A 52 10.12 -6.34 9.50
C LEU A 52 10.08 -4.96 10.17
N ALA A 53 10.81 -4.79 11.27
CA ALA A 53 10.90 -3.52 11.98
C ALA A 53 11.57 -2.43 11.12
N GLU A 54 12.67 -2.77 10.44
CA GLU A 54 13.36 -1.84 9.54
C GLU A 54 12.50 -1.49 8.32
N LEU A 55 11.81 -2.47 7.74
CA LEU A 55 10.88 -2.26 6.64
C LEU A 55 9.74 -1.33 7.06
N THR A 56 9.09 -1.62 8.18
CA THR A 56 7.98 -0.83 8.72
C THR A 56 8.41 0.61 9.02
N GLY A 57 9.53 0.79 9.71
CA GLY A 57 10.05 2.12 10.05
C GLY A 57 10.37 2.95 8.81
N ARG A 58 11.00 2.34 7.82
CA ARG A 58 11.32 3.02 6.55
C ARG A 58 10.07 3.37 5.76
N LEU A 59 9.11 2.45 5.67
CA LEU A 59 7.82 2.68 5.02
C LEU A 59 7.07 3.84 5.67
N LEU A 60 6.99 3.87 6.99
CA LEU A 60 6.31 4.95 7.72
C LEU A 60 6.94 6.31 7.43
N LEU A 61 8.26 6.43 7.49
CA LEU A 61 8.94 7.70 7.24
C LEU A 61 8.78 8.16 5.80
N GLN A 62 9.01 7.29 4.83
CA GLN A 62 8.89 7.65 3.42
C GLN A 62 7.42 7.92 3.03
N MET A 63 6.49 7.17 3.58
CA MET A 63 5.08 7.37 3.31
C MET A 63 4.58 8.69 3.89
N ASP A 64 5.06 9.08 5.05
CA ASP A 64 4.74 10.39 5.65
C ASP A 64 5.14 11.55 4.72
N GLU A 65 6.34 11.50 4.15
CA GLU A 65 6.82 12.49 3.18
C GLU A 65 5.96 12.50 1.89
N VAL A 66 5.61 11.31 1.37
CA VAL A 66 4.77 11.20 0.18
C VAL A 66 3.37 11.76 0.43
N LEU A 67 2.75 11.41 1.55
CA LEU A 67 1.42 11.92 1.90
C LEU A 67 1.40 13.44 2.11
N GLU A 68 2.49 14.00 2.61
CA GLU A 68 2.64 15.45 2.74
C GLU A 68 2.73 16.14 1.36
N SER A 69 3.48 15.57 0.44
CA SER A 69 3.70 16.18 -0.88
C SER A 69 2.52 15.97 -1.84
N GLU A 70 1.85 14.81 -1.79
CA GLU A 70 0.73 14.47 -2.68
C GLU A 70 -0.62 14.99 -2.17
N ASP A 71 -0.76 15.17 -0.85
CA ASP A 71 -1.98 15.65 -0.17
C ASP A 71 -3.27 14.98 -0.67
N PRO A 72 -3.36 13.63 -0.63
CA PRO A 72 -4.50 12.93 -1.21
C PRO A 72 -5.76 13.07 -0.35
N ASP A 73 -6.93 13.13 -0.99
CA ASP A 73 -8.23 13.08 -0.31
C ASP A 73 -8.54 11.71 0.29
N ALA A 74 -8.00 10.64 -0.29
CA ALA A 74 -8.12 9.27 0.19
C ALA A 74 -7.01 8.40 -0.38
N VAL A 75 -6.70 7.32 0.32
CA VAL A 75 -5.72 6.30 -0.10
C VAL A 75 -6.40 4.94 -0.19
N LEU A 76 -6.12 4.20 -1.26
CA LEU A 76 -6.59 2.83 -1.43
C LEU A 76 -5.42 1.85 -1.28
N VAL A 77 -5.59 0.86 -0.43
CA VAL A 77 -4.62 -0.21 -0.20
C VAL A 77 -5.25 -1.59 -0.47
N GLN A 78 -4.44 -2.60 -0.72
CA GLN A 78 -4.93 -3.96 -1.00
C GLN A 78 -4.08 -5.01 -0.28
N GLY A 79 -4.76 -5.97 0.33
CA GLY A 79 -4.15 -7.16 0.95
C GLY A 79 -3.76 -6.93 2.42
N ASP A 80 -2.84 -7.76 2.91
CA ASP A 80 -2.52 -7.90 4.33
C ASP A 80 -1.01 -7.87 4.64
N THR A 81 -0.24 -7.26 3.76
CA THR A 81 1.21 -7.17 3.91
C THR A 81 1.62 -6.11 4.94
N THR A 82 2.84 -6.21 5.45
CA THR A 82 3.46 -5.16 6.27
C THR A 82 3.45 -3.78 5.59
N THR A 83 3.53 -3.77 4.26
CA THR A 83 3.40 -2.53 3.48
C THR A 83 2.01 -1.91 3.65
N VAL A 84 0.95 -2.70 3.54
CA VAL A 84 -0.43 -2.21 3.71
C VAL A 84 -0.62 -1.64 5.11
N MET A 85 -0.22 -2.39 6.15
CA MET A 85 -0.27 -1.95 7.53
C MET A 85 0.48 -0.62 7.76
N ALA A 86 1.71 -0.49 7.25
CA ALA A 86 2.50 0.73 7.43
C ALA A 86 1.89 1.93 6.70
N VAL A 87 1.35 1.74 5.49
CA VAL A 87 0.64 2.79 4.73
C VAL A 87 -0.63 3.21 5.47
N SER A 88 -1.42 2.25 5.95
CA SER A 88 -2.65 2.52 6.71
C SER A 88 -2.34 3.33 7.98
N LEU A 89 -1.30 2.96 8.71
CA LEU A 89 -0.88 3.68 9.91
C LEU A 89 -0.40 5.12 9.61
N ALA A 90 0.37 5.31 8.54
CA ALA A 90 0.79 6.65 8.10
C ALA A 90 -0.41 7.54 7.73
N CYS A 91 -1.39 6.99 7.00
CA CYS A 91 -2.63 7.68 6.67
C CYS A 91 -3.44 8.03 7.92
N PHE A 92 -3.55 7.10 8.86
CA PHE A 92 -4.25 7.34 10.14
C PHE A 92 -3.63 8.52 10.91
N TYR A 93 -2.31 8.61 10.98
CA TYR A 93 -1.63 9.72 11.66
C TYR A 93 -1.91 11.08 11.01
N ARG A 94 -2.08 11.09 9.70
CA ARG A 94 -2.42 12.31 8.94
C ARG A 94 -3.92 12.53 8.76
N ARG A 95 -4.77 11.66 9.32
CA ARG A 95 -6.23 11.70 9.22
C ARG A 95 -6.75 11.62 7.78
N ILE A 96 -6.02 10.90 6.93
CA ILE A 96 -6.41 10.65 5.54
C ILE A 96 -7.28 9.40 5.51
N PRO A 97 -8.48 9.45 4.90
CA PRO A 97 -9.34 8.28 4.75
C PRO A 97 -8.67 7.15 3.98
N ILE A 98 -8.89 5.90 4.41
CA ILE A 98 -8.33 4.71 3.79
C ILE A 98 -9.47 3.82 3.29
N GLY A 99 -9.35 3.35 2.05
CA GLY A 99 -10.17 2.27 1.52
C GLY A 99 -9.32 1.00 1.40
N HIS A 100 -9.70 -0.04 2.14
CA HIS A 100 -9.00 -1.31 2.15
C HIS A 100 -9.69 -2.33 1.26
N VAL A 101 -9.06 -2.70 0.16
CA VAL A 101 -9.54 -3.70 -0.80
C VAL A 101 -9.00 -5.06 -0.39
N GLU A 102 -9.85 -6.11 -0.44
CA GLU A 102 -9.45 -7.47 -0.03
C GLU A 102 -9.11 -7.56 1.48
N ALA A 103 -10.02 -7.03 2.32
CA ALA A 103 -9.84 -6.92 3.77
C ALA A 103 -10.57 -8.02 4.58
N GLY A 104 -11.26 -8.96 3.93
CA GLY A 104 -12.27 -9.80 4.56
C GLY A 104 -11.79 -11.07 5.27
N LEU A 105 -10.60 -11.54 4.98
CA LEU A 105 -10.09 -12.79 5.57
C LEU A 105 -9.57 -12.57 7.00
N ARG A 106 -10.05 -13.39 7.94
CA ARG A 106 -9.65 -13.32 9.35
C ARG A 106 -9.44 -14.71 9.92
N THR A 107 -8.42 -14.87 10.74
CA THR A 107 -8.18 -16.09 11.53
C THR A 107 -8.54 -15.92 12.99
N TRP A 108 -8.54 -14.68 13.47
CA TRP A 108 -8.74 -14.32 14.89
C TRP A 108 -7.61 -14.78 15.82
N ASP A 109 -6.50 -15.21 15.23
CA ASP A 109 -5.27 -15.57 15.92
C ASP A 109 -4.12 -14.74 15.35
N VAL A 110 -3.71 -13.69 16.04
CA VAL A 110 -2.70 -12.73 15.58
C VAL A 110 -1.33 -13.34 15.31
N GLN A 111 -1.11 -14.59 15.73
CA GLN A 111 0.12 -15.33 15.48
C GLN A 111 0.02 -16.20 14.21
N ASN A 112 -1.17 -16.32 13.59
CA ASN A 112 -1.37 -17.27 12.49
C ASN A 112 -2.42 -16.79 11.45
N PRO A 113 -2.02 -16.52 10.21
CA PRO A 113 -0.64 -16.47 9.71
C PRO A 113 0.12 -15.26 10.25
N PHE A 114 1.41 -15.40 10.39
CA PHE A 114 2.29 -14.32 10.84
C PHE A 114 3.08 -13.72 9.66
N PRO A 115 3.13 -12.39 9.48
CA PRO A 115 2.51 -11.34 10.32
C PRO A 115 1.13 -10.89 9.82
N GLU A 116 0.51 -11.57 8.86
CA GLU A 116 -0.65 -11.12 8.07
C GLU A 116 -1.88 -10.84 8.94
N GLU A 117 -2.21 -11.71 9.92
CA GLU A 117 -3.38 -11.46 10.77
C GLU A 117 -3.20 -10.24 11.67
N ALA A 118 -1.99 -10.01 12.17
CA ALA A 118 -1.68 -8.80 12.94
C ALA A 118 -1.81 -7.53 12.07
N ASN A 119 -1.35 -7.58 10.83
CA ASN A 119 -1.51 -6.50 9.87
C ASN A 119 -2.99 -6.16 9.67
N ARG A 120 -3.83 -7.17 9.43
CA ARG A 120 -5.29 -7.02 9.24
C ARG A 120 -6.02 -6.44 10.44
N VAL A 121 -5.47 -6.59 11.64
CA VAL A 121 -6.05 -5.99 12.87
C VAL A 121 -5.74 -4.51 12.95
N ILE A 122 -4.59 -4.10 12.41
CA ILE A 122 -4.11 -2.71 12.48
C ILE A 122 -4.69 -1.87 11.35
N ASP A 123 -4.86 -2.47 10.16
CA ASP A 123 -5.45 -1.83 8.98
C ASP A 123 -6.91 -1.46 9.21
#